data_8fe5c1d75c06c411beab9b0e87a2cb60
#
_entry.id   8fe5c1d75c06c411beab9b0e87a2cb60
#
_cell.length_a   1.000
_cell.length_b   1.000
_cell.length_c   1.000
_cell.angle_alpha   90.00
_cell.angle_beta   90.00
_cell.angle_gamma   90.00
#
_symmetry.space_group_name_H-M   'P 1'
#
loop_
_entity.id
_entity.type
_entity.pdbx_description
1 polymer ?
#
loop_
_entity_poly.entity_id
_entity_poly.type
_entity_poly.pdbx_seq_one_letter_code
_entity_poly.pdbx_strand_id
1 'polypeptide(L)'
;MQDLTVAENIYSGREPTKGIFVDKKKQNSDTRKLLDSLHLTDISPDTVVKKLTVAKQQMVEISKALSFESTRIMIMDEPTAALTESEIEDLFSFIHMLKERGVGIIYISHRMEELPLVADRVTVMRDGKYVGTKKMSELTLPDIIKMMVGRVIYEEPKTLLIV
;
A
#
# COMPACT_ATOMS: atom_id res chain seq x y z
N MET A 1 -4.50 4.11 14.72
CA MET A 1 -4.48 4.44 16.19
C MET A 1 -3.60 3.42 16.90
N GLN A 2 -2.42 3.84 17.38
CA GLN A 2 -1.35 2.92 17.82
C GLN A 2 -1.61 2.21 19.17
N ASP A 3 -2.40 2.80 20.06
CA ASP A 3 -2.67 2.24 21.39
C ASP A 3 -3.88 1.29 21.45
N LEU A 4 -4.60 1.17 20.35
CA LEU A 4 -5.71 0.23 20.21
C LEU A 4 -5.24 -1.12 19.70
N THR A 5 -6.03 -2.18 19.97
CA THR A 5 -5.82 -3.48 19.36
C THR A 5 -6.11 -3.44 17.85
N VAL A 6 -5.65 -4.45 17.12
CA VAL A 6 -5.95 -4.63 15.69
C VAL A 6 -7.45 -4.63 15.45
N ALA A 7 -8.22 -5.38 16.25
CA ALA A 7 -9.66 -5.45 16.13
C ALA A 7 -10.34 -4.09 16.38
N GLU A 8 -9.92 -3.37 17.41
CA GLU A 8 -10.42 -2.04 17.71
C GLU A 8 -10.08 -1.02 16.62
N ASN A 9 -8.90 -1.13 15.98
CA ASN A 9 -8.53 -0.29 14.84
C ASN A 9 -9.41 -0.54 13.62
N ILE A 10 -9.57 -1.82 13.24
CA ILE A 10 -10.32 -2.21 12.04
C ILE A 10 -11.79 -1.78 12.15
N TYR A 11 -12.40 -1.96 13.32
CA TYR A 11 -13.81 -1.64 13.57
C TYR A 11 -14.05 -0.27 14.20
N SER A 12 -13.02 0.59 14.32
CA SER A 12 -13.17 1.92 14.92
C SER A 12 -14.31 2.71 14.29
N GLY A 13 -15.26 3.15 15.14
CA GLY A 13 -16.47 3.87 14.74
C GLY A 13 -17.56 2.99 14.13
N ARG A 14 -17.40 1.65 14.16
CA ARG A 14 -18.35 0.65 13.63
C ARG A 14 -18.33 -0.63 14.47
N GLU A 15 -18.01 -0.49 15.72
CA GLU A 15 -17.90 -1.62 16.65
C GLU A 15 -19.20 -2.44 16.68
N PRO A 16 -19.14 -3.77 16.53
CA PRO A 16 -20.34 -4.59 16.72
C PRO A 16 -20.84 -4.46 18.16
N THR A 17 -22.14 -4.27 18.33
CA THR A 17 -22.74 -4.04 19.64
C THR A 17 -23.71 -5.15 20.03
N LYS A 18 -23.82 -5.39 21.34
CA LYS A 18 -24.85 -6.20 21.95
C LYS A 18 -25.60 -5.32 22.97
N GLY A 19 -26.75 -4.78 22.55
CA GLY A 19 -27.42 -3.70 23.28
C GLY A 19 -26.58 -2.42 23.23
N ILE A 20 -26.26 -1.86 24.39
CA ILE A 20 -25.48 -0.63 24.55
C ILE A 20 -23.97 -0.89 24.68
N PHE A 21 -23.51 -2.14 24.74
CA PHE A 21 -22.12 -2.50 24.94
C PHE A 21 -21.48 -3.03 23.65
N VAL A 22 -20.18 -2.82 23.47
CA VAL A 22 -19.40 -3.39 22.40
C VAL A 22 -19.29 -4.91 22.57
N ASP A 23 -19.63 -5.67 21.53
CA ASP A 23 -19.42 -7.11 21.48
C ASP A 23 -17.99 -7.43 21.04
N LYS A 24 -17.06 -7.43 22.00
CA LYS A 24 -15.64 -7.73 21.75
C LYS A 24 -15.42 -9.12 21.16
N LYS A 25 -16.23 -10.12 21.51
CA LYS A 25 -16.11 -11.48 20.97
C LYS A 25 -16.42 -11.50 19.48
N LYS A 26 -17.51 -10.84 19.08
CA LYS A 26 -17.88 -10.70 17.67
C LYS A 26 -16.83 -9.89 16.92
N GLN A 27 -16.38 -8.77 17.47
CA GLN A 27 -15.36 -7.91 16.88
C GLN A 27 -14.06 -8.70 16.59
N ASN A 28 -13.55 -9.46 17.55
CA ASN A 28 -12.35 -10.28 17.37
C ASN A 28 -12.56 -11.42 16.38
N SER A 29 -13.71 -12.08 16.42
CA SER A 29 -14.05 -13.16 15.48
C SER A 29 -14.15 -12.65 14.04
N ASP A 30 -14.80 -11.52 13.82
CA ASP A 30 -14.95 -10.95 12.49
C ASP A 30 -13.59 -10.39 11.98
N THR A 31 -12.78 -9.79 12.87
CA THR A 31 -11.40 -9.40 12.56
C THR A 31 -10.56 -10.59 12.14
N ARG A 32 -10.64 -11.73 12.87
CA ARG A 32 -9.88 -12.95 12.52
C ARG A 32 -10.25 -13.44 11.13
N LYS A 33 -11.55 -13.52 10.81
CA LYS A 33 -12.02 -13.92 9.49
C LYS A 33 -11.50 -13.00 8.38
N LEU A 34 -11.50 -11.69 8.62
CA LEU A 34 -10.97 -10.71 7.67
C LEU A 34 -9.46 -10.94 7.46
N LEU A 35 -8.67 -11.00 8.52
CA LEU A 35 -7.23 -11.22 8.43
C LEU A 35 -6.88 -12.56 7.76
N ASP A 36 -7.61 -13.64 8.07
CA ASP A 36 -7.44 -14.94 7.41
C ASP A 36 -7.75 -14.86 5.92
N SER A 37 -8.82 -14.14 5.55
CA SER A 37 -9.15 -13.93 4.14
C SER A 37 -8.07 -13.14 3.39
N LEU A 38 -7.29 -12.33 4.08
CA LEU A 38 -6.19 -11.52 3.54
C LEU A 38 -4.81 -12.21 3.69
N HIS A 39 -4.79 -13.48 4.13
CA HIS A 39 -3.56 -14.25 4.42
C HIS A 39 -2.66 -13.65 5.51
N LEU A 40 -3.20 -12.79 6.38
CA LEU A 40 -2.50 -12.17 7.51
C LEU A 40 -2.68 -13.00 8.79
N THR A 41 -2.32 -14.28 8.73
CA THR A 41 -2.57 -15.26 9.81
C THR A 41 -1.70 -15.03 11.05
N ASP A 42 -0.58 -14.36 10.89
CA ASP A 42 0.40 -14.03 11.92
C ASP A 42 0.07 -12.74 12.71
N ILE A 43 -1.00 -12.03 12.33
CA ILE A 43 -1.51 -10.86 13.05
C ILE A 43 -2.68 -11.28 13.92
N SER A 44 -2.56 -11.13 15.24
CA SER A 44 -3.66 -11.42 16.18
C SER A 44 -4.59 -10.21 16.34
N PRO A 45 -5.93 -10.41 16.37
CA PRO A 45 -6.90 -9.35 16.65
C PRO A 45 -6.66 -8.60 17.96
N ASP A 46 -6.14 -9.27 18.99
CA ASP A 46 -5.89 -8.72 20.32
C ASP A 46 -4.55 -7.99 20.45
N THR A 47 -3.69 -8.05 19.43
CA THR A 47 -2.39 -7.37 19.45
C THR A 47 -2.58 -5.86 19.38
N VAL A 48 -1.94 -5.12 20.29
CA VAL A 48 -1.89 -3.65 20.24
C VAL A 48 -1.04 -3.21 19.05
N VAL A 49 -1.57 -2.35 18.21
CA VAL A 49 -0.98 -2.00 16.90
C VAL A 49 0.46 -1.50 17.00
N LYS A 50 0.81 -0.71 18.03
CA LYS A 50 2.19 -0.22 18.24
C LYS A 50 3.24 -1.33 18.48
N LYS A 51 2.81 -2.57 18.78
CA LYS A 51 3.72 -3.72 18.96
C LYS A 51 4.02 -4.44 17.64
N LEU A 52 3.33 -4.08 16.57
CA LEU A 52 3.55 -4.63 15.24
C LEU A 52 4.69 -3.89 14.54
N THR A 53 5.35 -4.55 13.57
CA THR A 53 6.27 -3.86 12.66
C THR A 53 5.52 -2.84 11.82
N VAL A 54 6.23 -1.89 11.22
CA VAL A 54 5.62 -0.82 10.42
C VAL A 54 4.82 -1.41 9.24
N ALA A 55 5.36 -2.43 8.58
CA ALA A 55 4.64 -3.14 7.52
C ALA A 55 3.33 -3.76 8.00
N LYS A 56 3.33 -4.44 9.15
CA LYS A 56 2.11 -5.03 9.71
C LYS A 56 1.10 -3.97 10.13
N GLN A 57 1.57 -2.83 10.66
CA GLN A 57 0.70 -1.67 10.94
C GLN A 57 0.01 -1.18 9.64
N GLN A 58 0.76 -1.10 8.55
CA GLN A 58 0.24 -0.72 7.24
C GLN A 58 -0.80 -1.74 6.73
N MET A 59 -0.53 -3.04 6.86
CA MET A 59 -1.48 -4.09 6.51
C MET A 59 -2.77 -4.02 7.34
N VAL A 60 -2.70 -3.62 8.61
CA VAL A 60 -3.89 -3.37 9.45
C VAL A 60 -4.70 -2.18 8.93
N GLU A 61 -4.03 -1.09 8.53
CA GLU A 61 -4.71 0.08 7.93
C GLU A 61 -5.42 -0.30 6.61
N ILE A 62 -4.77 -1.08 5.75
CA ILE A 62 -5.37 -1.60 4.52
C ILE A 62 -6.55 -2.52 4.85
N SER A 63 -6.39 -3.43 5.81
CA SER A 63 -7.46 -4.33 6.28
C SER A 63 -8.68 -3.56 6.80
N LYS A 64 -8.45 -2.44 7.51
CA LYS A 64 -9.51 -1.53 7.93
C LYS A 64 -10.28 -0.98 6.73
N ALA A 65 -9.60 -0.51 5.69
CA ALA A 65 -10.26 -0.02 4.48
C ALA A 65 -11.06 -1.12 3.77
N LEU A 66 -10.53 -2.35 3.75
CA LEU A 66 -11.19 -3.50 3.12
C LEU A 66 -12.33 -4.10 3.97
N SER A 67 -12.41 -3.78 5.25
CA SER A 67 -13.53 -4.19 6.12
C SER A 67 -14.86 -3.52 5.75
N PHE A 68 -14.82 -2.55 4.85
CA PHE A 68 -16.02 -2.04 4.18
C PHE A 68 -16.29 -2.89 2.93
N GLU A 69 -17.39 -3.62 2.90
CA GLU A 69 -17.77 -4.53 1.81
C GLU A 69 -17.84 -3.87 0.42
N SER A 70 -17.98 -2.55 0.39
CA SER A 70 -18.08 -1.75 -0.86
C SER A 70 -16.76 -1.22 -1.38
N THR A 71 -15.62 -1.50 -0.73
CA THR A 71 -14.32 -0.98 -1.16
C THR A 71 -13.92 -1.56 -2.52
N ARG A 72 -13.93 -0.70 -3.54
CA ARG A 72 -13.55 -1.03 -4.92
C ARG A 72 -12.25 -0.39 -5.34
N ILE A 73 -11.90 0.73 -4.72
CA ILE A 73 -10.70 1.51 -5.04
C ILE A 73 -9.98 1.85 -3.74
N MET A 74 -8.68 1.70 -3.75
CA MET A 74 -7.79 2.05 -2.64
C MET A 74 -6.70 3.00 -3.13
N ILE A 75 -6.44 4.05 -2.36
CA ILE A 75 -5.35 4.99 -2.62
C ILE A 75 -4.28 4.75 -1.56
N MET A 76 -3.05 4.50 -2.02
CA MET A 76 -1.87 4.31 -1.19
C MET A 76 -0.87 5.43 -1.52
N ASP A 77 -0.61 6.28 -0.54
CA ASP A 77 0.30 7.42 -0.68
C ASP A 77 1.60 7.11 0.06
N GLU A 78 2.70 6.98 -0.70
CA GLU A 78 4.06 6.65 -0.22
C GLU A 78 4.09 5.45 0.78
N PRO A 79 3.45 4.30 0.47
CA PRO A 79 3.26 3.25 1.46
C PRO A 79 4.55 2.55 1.88
N THR A 80 5.64 2.73 1.15
CA THR A 80 6.94 2.09 1.40
C THR A 80 7.96 2.98 2.11
N ALA A 81 7.63 4.25 2.39
CA ALA A 81 8.59 5.25 2.87
C ALA A 81 9.34 4.85 4.16
N ALA A 82 8.73 4.04 5.03
CA ALA A 82 9.30 3.62 6.31
C ALA A 82 9.54 2.10 6.39
N LEU A 83 9.51 1.39 5.25
CA LEU A 83 9.65 -0.06 5.19
C LEU A 83 11.08 -0.48 4.80
N THR A 84 11.51 -1.62 5.33
CA THR A 84 12.71 -2.34 4.85
C THR A 84 12.41 -3.02 3.51
N GLU A 85 13.43 -3.44 2.77
CA GLU A 85 13.26 -4.14 1.47
C GLU A 85 12.40 -5.39 1.60
N SER A 86 12.63 -6.22 2.62
CA SER A 86 11.81 -7.41 2.88
C SER A 86 10.34 -7.06 3.15
N GLU A 87 10.08 -5.99 3.90
CA GLU A 87 8.72 -5.53 4.18
C GLU A 87 8.01 -4.95 2.94
N ILE A 88 8.79 -4.38 2.00
CA ILE A 88 8.27 -3.90 0.70
C ILE A 88 7.81 -5.09 -0.16
N GLU A 89 8.58 -6.18 -0.18
CA GLU A 89 8.20 -7.42 -0.88
C GLU A 89 6.89 -8.00 -0.34
N ASP A 90 6.74 -8.04 0.99
CA ASP A 90 5.49 -8.48 1.64
C ASP A 90 4.31 -7.58 1.25
N LEU A 91 4.51 -6.26 1.26
CA LEU A 91 3.48 -5.30 0.85
C LEU A 91 3.10 -5.47 -0.63
N PHE A 92 4.07 -5.66 -1.53
CA PHE A 92 3.78 -5.86 -2.95
C PHE A 92 3.04 -7.17 -3.21
N SER A 93 3.41 -8.24 -2.53
CA SER A 93 2.68 -9.51 -2.57
C SER A 93 1.22 -9.32 -2.13
N PHE A 94 1.00 -8.52 -1.09
CA PHE A 94 -0.33 -8.17 -0.61
C PHE A 94 -1.11 -7.31 -1.62
N ILE A 95 -0.47 -6.33 -2.27
CA ILE A 95 -1.06 -5.51 -3.33
C ILE A 95 -1.48 -6.39 -4.53
N HIS A 96 -0.64 -7.32 -4.96
CA HIS A 96 -0.97 -8.24 -6.05
C HIS A 96 -2.21 -9.09 -5.71
N MET A 97 -2.27 -9.65 -4.51
CA MET A 97 -3.44 -10.39 -4.04
C MET A 97 -4.72 -9.53 -4.06
N LEU A 98 -4.64 -8.26 -3.70
CA LEU A 98 -5.80 -7.34 -3.76
C LEU A 98 -6.22 -7.05 -5.21
N LYS A 99 -5.28 -6.88 -6.13
CA LYS A 99 -5.56 -6.72 -7.56
C LYS A 99 -6.30 -7.94 -8.12
N GLU A 100 -5.86 -9.16 -7.78
CA GLU A 100 -6.53 -10.40 -8.19
C GLU A 100 -7.97 -10.49 -7.67
N ARG A 101 -8.26 -9.87 -6.53
CA ARG A 101 -9.62 -9.75 -5.99
C ARG A 101 -10.46 -8.64 -6.63
N GLY A 102 -9.90 -7.94 -7.61
CA GLY A 102 -10.59 -6.88 -8.35
C GLY A 102 -10.60 -5.52 -7.66
N VAL A 103 -9.75 -5.29 -6.66
CA VAL A 103 -9.57 -3.98 -6.05
C VAL A 103 -8.71 -3.11 -6.97
N GLY A 104 -9.23 -1.96 -7.39
CA GLY A 104 -8.47 -0.94 -8.10
C GLY A 104 -7.53 -0.22 -7.13
N ILE A 105 -6.23 -0.12 -7.47
CA ILE A 105 -5.25 0.51 -6.60
C ILE A 105 -4.64 1.72 -7.29
N ILE A 106 -4.66 2.87 -6.62
CA ILE A 106 -3.92 4.06 -6.99
C ILE A 106 -2.71 4.13 -6.06
N TYR A 107 -1.53 3.86 -6.62
CA TYR A 107 -0.27 3.82 -5.90
C TYR A 107 0.52 5.08 -6.20
N ILE A 108 0.79 5.89 -5.18
CA ILE A 108 1.56 7.13 -5.30
C ILE A 108 2.93 6.89 -4.67
N SER A 109 3.99 7.08 -5.46
CA SER A 109 5.36 6.95 -5.00
C SER A 109 6.29 7.84 -5.83
N HIS A 110 7.39 8.25 -5.23
CA HIS A 110 8.52 8.89 -5.92
C HIS A 110 9.68 7.89 -6.16
N ARG A 111 9.55 6.64 -5.70
CA ARG A 111 10.53 5.56 -5.85
C ARG A 111 10.28 4.85 -7.19
N MET A 112 11.07 5.24 -8.18
CA MET A 112 10.88 4.76 -9.57
C MET A 112 11.09 3.25 -9.71
N GLU A 113 11.96 2.68 -8.88
CA GLU A 113 12.27 1.25 -8.87
C GLU A 113 11.08 0.36 -8.46
N GLU A 114 10.08 0.92 -7.77
CA GLU A 114 8.89 0.20 -7.35
C GLU A 114 7.87 0.03 -8.50
N LEU A 115 7.82 0.98 -9.42
CA LEU A 115 6.79 1.05 -10.45
C LEU A 115 6.72 -0.21 -11.33
N PRO A 116 7.83 -0.78 -11.82
CA PRO A 116 7.79 -2.01 -12.61
C PRO A 116 7.25 -3.22 -11.83
N LEU A 117 7.34 -3.19 -10.50
CA LEU A 117 6.95 -4.31 -9.63
C LEU A 117 5.46 -4.29 -9.30
N VAL A 118 4.81 -3.12 -9.29
CA VAL A 118 3.45 -2.98 -8.74
C VAL A 118 2.44 -2.39 -9.73
N ALA A 119 2.89 -1.57 -10.70
CA ALA A 119 2.01 -0.80 -11.56
C ALA A 119 1.70 -1.47 -12.90
N ASP A 120 0.44 -1.45 -13.33
CA ASP A 120 0.05 -1.81 -14.71
C ASP A 120 0.14 -0.59 -15.63
N ARG A 121 -0.12 0.60 -15.08
CA ARG A 121 -0.12 1.89 -15.78
C ARG A 121 0.54 2.94 -14.92
N VAL A 122 1.26 3.85 -15.55
CA VAL A 122 1.89 4.99 -14.88
C VAL A 122 1.28 6.27 -15.40
N THR A 123 0.81 7.10 -14.49
CA THR A 123 0.37 8.48 -14.76
C THR A 123 1.39 9.44 -14.17
N VAL A 124 1.94 10.29 -14.99
CA VAL A 124 2.88 11.32 -14.56
C VAL A 124 2.15 12.64 -14.39
N MET A 125 2.35 13.27 -13.24
CA MET A 125 1.93 14.63 -12.94
C MET A 125 3.15 15.48 -12.64
N ARG A 126 3.15 16.72 -13.04
CA ARG A 126 4.22 17.70 -12.81
C ARG A 126 3.62 19.09 -12.59
N ASP A 127 4.07 19.76 -11.53
CA ASP A 127 3.58 21.11 -11.16
C ASP A 127 2.03 21.19 -11.09
N GLY A 128 1.40 20.13 -10.54
CA GLY A 128 -0.05 20.01 -10.44
C GLY A 128 -0.77 19.74 -11.75
N LYS A 129 -0.05 19.51 -12.87
CA LYS A 129 -0.63 19.27 -14.20
C LYS A 129 -0.41 17.82 -14.64
N TYR A 130 -1.40 17.31 -15.34
CA TYR A 130 -1.31 16.01 -16.01
C TYR A 130 -0.33 16.10 -17.20
N VAL A 131 0.63 15.17 -17.24
CA VAL A 131 1.62 15.06 -18.32
C VAL A 131 1.26 13.93 -19.28
N GLY A 132 0.86 12.77 -18.76
CA GLY A 132 0.48 11.64 -19.60
C GLY A 132 0.28 10.37 -18.79
N THR A 133 -0.41 9.40 -19.40
CA THR A 133 -0.59 8.04 -18.85
C THR A 133 -0.19 7.03 -19.91
N LYS A 134 0.63 6.04 -19.50
CA LYS A 134 1.05 4.93 -20.37
C LYS A 134 1.01 3.61 -19.61
N LYS A 135 1.01 2.49 -20.32
CA LYS A 135 1.20 1.18 -19.69
C LYS A 135 2.63 1.04 -19.21
N MET A 136 2.85 0.39 -18.07
CA MET A 136 4.20 0.15 -17.55
C MET A 136 5.03 -0.68 -18.52
N SER A 137 4.43 -1.64 -19.22
CA SER A 137 5.09 -2.46 -20.23
C SER A 137 5.60 -1.70 -21.46
N GLU A 138 5.19 -0.45 -21.66
CA GLU A 138 5.57 0.42 -22.78
C GLU A 138 6.59 1.49 -22.35
N LEU A 139 7.01 1.49 -21.07
CA LEU A 139 7.87 2.51 -20.48
C LEU A 139 9.16 1.91 -19.93
N THR A 140 10.24 2.68 -20.07
CA THR A 140 11.45 2.48 -19.29
C THR A 140 11.52 3.49 -18.14
N LEU A 141 12.34 3.23 -17.11
CA LEU A 141 12.54 4.21 -16.02
C LEU A 141 13.03 5.57 -16.55
N PRO A 142 13.99 5.65 -17.50
CA PRO A 142 14.36 6.90 -18.15
C PRO A 142 13.21 7.66 -18.81
N ASP A 143 12.24 6.93 -19.42
CA ASP A 143 11.05 7.57 -20.03
C ASP A 143 10.18 8.24 -18.98
N ILE A 144 9.97 7.58 -17.84
CA ILE A 144 9.20 8.11 -16.71
C ILE A 144 9.89 9.37 -16.17
N ILE A 145 11.20 9.31 -15.92
CA ILE A 145 12.01 10.45 -15.46
C ILE A 145 11.91 11.61 -16.44
N LYS A 146 12.03 11.35 -17.74
CA LYS A 146 11.88 12.37 -18.78
C LYS A 146 10.51 13.05 -18.74
N MET A 147 9.45 12.29 -18.53
CA MET A 147 8.10 12.84 -18.38
C MET A 147 7.98 13.72 -17.13
N MET A 148 8.60 13.32 -16.02
CA MET A 148 8.57 14.05 -14.74
C MET A 148 9.38 15.35 -14.80
N VAL A 149 10.58 15.32 -15.33
CA VAL A 149 11.50 16.48 -15.34
C VAL A 149 11.24 17.40 -16.55
N GLY A 150 10.72 16.86 -17.65
CA GLY A 150 10.45 17.63 -18.88
C GLY A 150 11.70 18.03 -19.65
N ARG A 151 12.87 17.60 -19.25
CA ARG A 151 14.16 17.81 -19.95
C ARG A 151 14.85 16.45 -20.14
N VAL A 152 15.58 16.32 -21.21
CA VAL A 152 16.51 15.19 -21.40
C VAL A 152 17.70 15.48 -20.51
N ILE A 153 17.84 14.74 -19.42
CA ILE A 153 19.09 14.72 -18.66
C ILE A 153 20.04 13.88 -19.50
N TYR A 154 20.93 14.51 -20.24
CA TYR A 154 22.10 13.84 -20.81
C TYR A 154 23.02 13.56 -19.62
N GLU A 155 23.02 12.34 -19.10
CA GLU A 155 24.20 11.84 -18.38
C GLU A 155 25.29 11.64 -19.46
N GLU A 156 26.19 12.60 -19.58
CA GLU A 156 27.46 12.35 -20.27
C GLU A 156 28.13 11.19 -19.53
N PRO A 157 28.56 10.14 -20.23
CA PRO A 157 29.33 9.08 -19.62
C PRO A 157 30.58 9.73 -19.01
N LYS A 158 30.78 9.61 -17.70
CA LYS A 158 31.97 10.03 -17.02
C LYS A 158 33.15 9.27 -17.65
N THR A 159 33.83 9.90 -18.61
CA THR A 159 35.10 9.41 -19.15
C THR A 159 36.11 9.46 -18.00
N LEU A 160 36.36 8.30 -17.39
CA LEU A 160 37.49 8.14 -16.48
C LEU A 160 38.76 8.37 -17.30
N LEU A 161 39.33 9.59 -17.23
CA LEU A 161 40.70 9.81 -17.62
C LEU A 161 41.60 9.09 -16.62
N ILE A 162 42.07 7.90 -17.02
CA ILE A 162 43.20 7.24 -16.33
C ILE A 162 44.45 7.98 -16.79
N VAL A 163 45.08 8.72 -15.89
CA VAL A 163 46.41 9.26 -16.05
C VAL A 163 47.42 8.34 -15.40
#